data_cc4464d50f91c69aa70ca131fa11922d
#
_entry.id   cc4464d50f91c69aa70ca131fa11922d
#
_cell.length_a   1.000
_cell.length_b   1.000
_cell.length_c   1.000
_cell.angle_alpha   90.00
_cell.angle_beta   90.00
_cell.angle_gamma   90.00
#
_symmetry.space_group_name_H-M   'P 1'
#
loop_
_entity.id
_entity.type
_entity.pdbx_description
1 polymer ?
#
loop_
_entity_poly.entity_id
_entity_poly.type
_entity_poly.pdbx_seq_one_letter_code
_entity_poly.pdbx_strand_id
1 'polypeptide(L)'
;MKEVRVLEIKESVFADNDRQADNLRRELKEQGVFLMNLMSSPGSGKTTTLKGTIERLKDRFRIGVMEADIDSDVDAKAIAETGVKSIQLHTGGMCHLDAEMTRQGVEGLGVDDVDLAILENVGNLVCPAEFDTGASKNVMILSVPEGHDKPLKYPLMFQICDAVLINKIDVLPYFDFDMERVKEYIHQRNPQAEVFSISAKTGEGMDAWTEWLAAQVNAWKTGV
;
A
#
# COMPACT_ATOMS: atom_id res chain seq x y z
N MET A 1 -23.62 -27.23 36.15
CA MET A 1 -23.16 -25.95 35.61
C MET A 1 -23.41 -25.97 34.11
N LYS A 2 -24.08 -24.96 33.56
CA LYS A 2 -24.24 -24.85 32.10
C LYS A 2 -22.92 -24.32 31.55
N GLU A 3 -22.27 -25.09 30.69
CA GLU A 3 -21.05 -24.73 30.00
C GLU A 3 -21.35 -23.60 29.01
N VAL A 4 -20.65 -22.48 29.12
CA VAL A 4 -20.77 -21.37 28.16
C VAL A 4 -19.83 -21.68 27.02
N ARG A 5 -20.38 -21.92 25.83
CA ARG A 5 -19.61 -22.12 24.61
C ARG A 5 -19.16 -20.77 24.06
N VAL A 6 -17.85 -20.48 24.13
CA VAL A 6 -17.25 -19.31 23.51
C VAL A 6 -16.95 -19.64 22.04
N LEU A 7 -17.49 -18.83 21.12
CA LEU A 7 -17.22 -18.93 19.69
C LEU A 7 -16.26 -17.80 19.31
N GLU A 8 -15.08 -18.13 18.82
CA GLU A 8 -14.14 -17.17 18.26
C GLU A 8 -14.51 -16.89 16.79
N ILE A 9 -15.43 -15.93 16.59
CA ILE A 9 -15.93 -15.56 15.25
C ILE A 9 -14.86 -14.82 14.46
N LYS A 10 -13.95 -14.10 15.13
CA LYS A 10 -12.91 -13.30 14.50
C LYS A 10 -11.96 -14.17 13.62
N GLU A 11 -11.55 -15.34 14.09
CA GLU A 11 -10.68 -16.25 13.35
C GLU A 11 -11.31 -16.76 12.05
N SER A 12 -12.61 -16.99 12.01
CA SER A 12 -13.28 -17.46 10.81
C SER A 12 -13.34 -16.40 9.69
N VAL A 13 -13.49 -15.13 10.05
CA VAL A 13 -13.54 -14.01 9.09
C VAL A 13 -12.16 -13.81 8.45
N PHE A 14 -11.09 -13.77 9.25
CA PHE A 14 -9.73 -13.64 8.73
C PHE A 14 -9.32 -14.82 7.87
N ALA A 15 -9.60 -16.06 8.30
CA ALA A 15 -9.25 -17.24 7.51
C ALA A 15 -9.99 -17.33 6.17
N ASP A 16 -11.18 -16.76 6.07
CA ASP A 16 -11.92 -16.66 4.81
C ASP A 16 -11.32 -15.59 3.90
N ASN A 17 -11.01 -14.43 4.45
CA ASN A 17 -10.33 -13.35 3.74
C ASN A 17 -8.95 -13.81 3.20
N ASP A 18 -8.15 -14.50 4.01
CA ASP A 18 -6.82 -14.97 3.61
C ASP A 18 -6.90 -15.94 2.43
N ARG A 19 -7.88 -16.84 2.41
CA ARG A 19 -8.12 -17.72 1.26
C ARG A 19 -8.50 -16.95 0.00
N GLN A 20 -9.35 -15.93 0.13
CA GLN A 20 -9.74 -15.07 -0.99
C GLN A 20 -8.55 -14.26 -1.50
N ALA A 21 -7.71 -13.71 -0.59
CA ALA A 21 -6.48 -13.01 -0.91
C ALA A 21 -5.49 -13.89 -1.67
N ASP A 22 -5.27 -15.11 -1.23
CA ASP A 22 -4.39 -16.08 -1.91
C ASP A 22 -4.92 -16.47 -3.29
N ASN A 23 -6.24 -16.59 -3.45
CA ASN A 23 -6.84 -16.85 -4.75
C ASN A 23 -6.64 -15.65 -5.71
N LEU A 24 -6.94 -14.44 -5.25
CA LEU A 24 -6.75 -13.23 -6.04
C LEU A 24 -5.29 -13.05 -6.45
N ARG A 25 -4.36 -13.22 -5.52
CA ARG A 25 -2.90 -13.12 -5.78
C ARG A 25 -2.45 -14.12 -6.86
N ARG A 26 -2.98 -15.34 -6.83
CA ARG A 26 -2.67 -16.38 -7.83
C ARG A 26 -3.22 -16.02 -9.20
N GLU A 27 -4.49 -15.59 -9.28
CA GLU A 27 -5.12 -15.15 -10.52
C GLU A 27 -4.36 -13.97 -11.17
N LEU A 28 -3.99 -12.98 -10.37
CA LEU A 28 -3.19 -11.85 -10.84
C LEU A 28 -1.80 -12.29 -11.32
N LYS A 29 -1.19 -13.28 -10.65
CA LYS A 29 0.09 -13.86 -11.08
C LYS A 29 -0.03 -14.54 -12.45
N GLU A 30 -1.08 -15.32 -12.68
CA GLU A 30 -1.35 -15.98 -13.96
C GLU A 30 -1.59 -14.96 -15.08
N GLN A 31 -2.20 -13.84 -14.78
CA GLN A 31 -2.42 -12.72 -15.71
C GLN A 31 -1.18 -11.83 -15.91
N GLY A 32 -0.12 -12.00 -15.09
CA GLY A 32 1.08 -11.19 -15.13
C GLY A 32 0.89 -9.78 -14.58
N VAL A 33 -0.16 -9.56 -13.77
CA VAL A 33 -0.48 -8.29 -13.13
C VAL A 33 0.15 -8.24 -11.75
N PHE A 34 0.98 -7.24 -11.48
CA PHE A 34 1.53 -6.97 -10.15
C PHE A 34 0.60 -6.01 -9.40
N LEU A 35 0.10 -6.41 -8.25
CA LEU A 35 -0.73 -5.56 -7.39
C LEU A 35 0.08 -5.05 -6.20
N MET A 36 0.19 -3.73 -6.06
CA MET A 36 0.79 -3.06 -4.90
C MET A 36 -0.31 -2.47 -4.02
N ASN A 37 -0.32 -2.82 -2.72
CA ASN A 37 -1.16 -2.18 -1.72
C ASN A 37 -0.38 -1.05 -1.05
N LEU A 38 -0.84 0.19 -1.20
CA LEU A 38 -0.21 1.40 -0.67
C LEU A 38 -1.00 1.91 0.55
N MET A 39 -0.38 1.84 1.71
CA MET A 39 -0.97 2.17 3.01
C MET A 39 -0.29 3.36 3.66
N SER A 40 -1.01 4.11 4.48
CA SER A 40 -0.45 5.21 5.29
C SER A 40 -1.45 5.79 6.27
N SER A 41 -0.99 6.73 7.10
CA SER A 41 -1.88 7.70 7.79
C SER A 41 -2.45 8.73 6.81
N PRO A 42 -3.58 9.38 7.15
CA PRO A 42 -4.03 10.57 6.45
C PRO A 42 -2.96 11.66 6.46
N GLY A 43 -2.81 12.37 5.34
CA GLY A 43 -1.87 13.48 5.22
C GLY A 43 -0.39 13.10 5.13
N SER A 44 -0.02 11.81 5.03
CA SER A 44 1.37 11.34 4.83
C SER A 44 1.96 11.71 3.46
N GLY A 45 1.12 12.06 2.48
CA GLY A 45 1.50 12.41 1.12
C GLY A 45 1.33 11.26 0.11
N LYS A 46 0.35 10.37 0.32
CA LYS A 46 0.04 9.26 -0.60
C LYS A 46 -0.11 9.72 -2.04
N THR A 47 -1.06 10.59 -2.32
CA THR A 47 -1.38 11.10 -3.66
C THR A 47 -0.17 11.73 -4.34
N THR A 48 0.63 12.53 -3.62
CA THR A 48 1.86 13.14 -4.17
C THR A 48 2.91 12.09 -4.50
N THR A 49 3.11 11.10 -3.60
CA THR A 49 4.04 9.99 -3.82
C THR A 49 3.59 9.14 -5.01
N LEU A 50 2.30 8.85 -5.11
CA LEU A 50 1.72 8.07 -6.18
C LEU A 50 1.88 8.77 -7.53
N LYS A 51 1.57 10.08 -7.62
CA LYS A 51 1.81 10.88 -8.84
C LYS A 51 3.29 10.84 -9.26
N GLY A 52 4.21 11.06 -8.32
CA GLY A 52 5.65 11.00 -8.59
C GLY A 52 6.14 9.61 -9.02
N THR A 53 5.52 8.54 -8.52
CA THR A 53 5.78 7.15 -8.92
C THR A 53 5.26 6.88 -10.33
N ILE A 54 4.03 7.27 -10.63
CA ILE A 54 3.40 7.12 -11.94
C ILE A 54 4.22 7.82 -13.02
N GLU A 55 4.60 9.08 -12.80
CA GLU A 55 5.37 9.87 -13.76
C GLU A 55 6.72 9.22 -14.15
N ARG A 56 7.34 8.46 -13.24
CA ARG A 56 8.60 7.75 -13.49
C ARG A 56 8.42 6.38 -14.16
N LEU A 57 7.25 5.77 -14.01
CA LEU A 57 7.03 4.38 -14.42
C LEU A 57 6.07 4.22 -15.59
N LYS A 58 5.26 5.23 -15.93
CA LYS A 58 4.20 5.14 -16.97
C LYS A 58 4.71 4.81 -18.37
N ASP A 59 5.96 5.16 -18.68
CA ASP A 59 6.59 4.83 -19.97
C ASP A 59 7.18 3.40 -19.99
N ARG A 60 7.25 2.73 -18.81
CA ARG A 60 7.80 1.38 -18.65
C ARG A 60 6.72 0.33 -18.42
N PHE A 61 5.61 0.71 -17.80
CA PHE A 61 4.52 -0.17 -17.42
C PHE A 61 3.16 0.46 -17.69
N ARG A 62 2.21 -0.36 -18.09
CA ARG A 62 0.80 0.01 -18.14
C ARG A 62 0.26 0.01 -16.71
N ILE A 63 -0.03 1.20 -16.20
CA ILE A 63 -0.39 1.39 -14.78
C ILE A 63 -1.90 1.60 -14.67
N GLY A 64 -2.50 0.95 -13.66
CA GLY A 64 -3.86 1.20 -13.24
C GLY A 64 -3.93 1.49 -11.74
N VAL A 65 -4.77 2.41 -11.31
CA VAL A 65 -4.89 2.84 -9.91
C VAL A 65 -6.32 2.66 -9.41
N MET A 66 -6.44 2.06 -8.25
CA MET A 66 -7.68 1.93 -7.48
C MET A 66 -7.52 2.77 -6.22
N GLU A 67 -8.33 3.79 -6.07
CA GLU A 67 -8.30 4.67 -4.90
C GLU A 67 -9.45 4.36 -3.96
N ALA A 68 -9.13 4.01 -2.72
CA ALA A 68 -10.10 3.77 -1.69
C ALA A 68 -10.24 4.99 -0.78
N ASP A 69 -11.40 5.61 -0.80
CA ASP A 69 -11.77 6.66 0.14
C ASP A 69 -13.16 6.41 0.71
N ILE A 70 -13.42 7.03 1.86
CA ILE A 70 -14.71 6.92 2.53
C ILE A 70 -15.79 7.68 1.73
N ASP A 71 -15.48 8.85 1.17
CA ASP A 71 -16.51 9.72 0.54
C ASP A 71 -15.94 10.82 -0.42
N SER A 72 -14.64 10.79 -0.80
CA SER A 72 -14.01 11.83 -1.62
C SER A 72 -13.53 11.28 -2.97
N ASP A 73 -13.71 12.05 -4.05
CA ASP A 73 -13.20 11.75 -5.39
C ASP A 73 -12.03 12.67 -5.83
N VAL A 74 -11.52 13.49 -4.89
CA VAL A 74 -10.50 14.51 -5.18
C VAL A 74 -9.18 13.86 -5.61
N ASP A 75 -8.76 12.81 -4.91
CA ASP A 75 -7.50 12.13 -5.17
C ASP A 75 -7.57 11.32 -6.48
N ALA A 76 -8.69 10.63 -6.76
CA ALA A 76 -8.91 9.95 -8.03
C ALA A 76 -8.84 10.89 -9.24
N LYS A 77 -9.40 12.10 -9.14
CA LYS A 77 -9.28 13.12 -10.18
C LYS A 77 -7.83 13.57 -10.38
N ALA A 78 -7.09 13.76 -9.29
CA ALA A 78 -5.68 14.13 -9.34
C ALA A 78 -4.81 13.04 -10.00
N ILE A 79 -5.14 11.76 -9.82
CA ILE A 79 -4.46 10.64 -10.49
C ILE A 79 -4.88 10.53 -11.96
N ALA A 80 -6.16 10.72 -12.28
CA ALA A 80 -6.64 10.71 -13.66
C ALA A 80 -5.93 11.74 -14.55
N GLU A 81 -5.49 12.89 -13.99
CA GLU A 81 -4.69 13.90 -14.69
C GLU A 81 -3.32 13.37 -15.15
N THR A 82 -2.79 12.29 -14.56
CA THR A 82 -1.54 11.66 -15.01
C THR A 82 -1.69 10.86 -16.31
N GLY A 83 -2.94 10.61 -16.73
CA GLY A 83 -3.28 9.88 -17.95
C GLY A 83 -3.29 8.36 -17.78
N VAL A 84 -3.11 7.82 -16.57
CA VAL A 84 -3.26 6.39 -16.30
C VAL A 84 -4.72 6.02 -16.01
N LYS A 85 -5.04 4.75 -16.20
CA LYS A 85 -6.35 4.19 -15.84
C LYS A 85 -6.56 4.31 -14.33
N SER A 86 -7.69 4.89 -13.91
CA SER A 86 -7.99 5.03 -12.48
C SER A 86 -9.47 4.84 -12.20
N ILE A 87 -9.78 4.26 -11.04
CA ILE A 87 -11.13 4.13 -10.51
C ILE A 87 -11.17 4.52 -9.03
N GLN A 88 -12.33 4.95 -8.59
CA GLN A 88 -12.62 5.23 -7.18
C GLN A 88 -13.39 4.06 -6.58
N LEU A 89 -12.95 3.61 -5.41
CA LEU A 89 -13.65 2.61 -4.60
C LEU A 89 -14.27 3.29 -3.38
N HIS A 90 -15.60 3.33 -3.32
CA HIS A 90 -16.31 3.80 -2.14
C HIS A 90 -16.47 2.66 -1.14
N THR A 91 -15.82 2.78 0.02
CA THR A 91 -15.83 1.72 1.04
C THR A 91 -17.13 1.66 1.87
N GLY A 92 -18.04 2.60 1.67
CA GLY A 92 -19.31 2.66 2.43
C GLY A 92 -19.10 2.88 3.94
N GLY A 93 -18.01 3.57 4.32
CA GLY A 93 -17.65 3.86 5.71
C GLY A 93 -16.70 2.82 6.34
N MET A 94 -16.26 1.81 5.59
CA MET A 94 -15.22 0.89 6.04
C MET A 94 -13.86 1.60 6.06
N CYS A 95 -13.06 1.33 7.09
CA CYS A 95 -11.73 1.93 7.30
C CYS A 95 -10.58 1.12 6.69
N HIS A 96 -10.87 0.11 5.86
CA HIS A 96 -9.93 -0.77 5.18
C HIS A 96 -10.59 -1.39 3.95
N LEU A 97 -9.77 -2.03 3.13
CA LEU A 97 -10.19 -2.95 2.08
C LEU A 97 -9.79 -4.38 2.46
N ASP A 98 -10.64 -5.34 2.15
CA ASP A 98 -10.37 -6.76 2.21
C ASP A 98 -10.10 -7.34 0.80
N ALA A 99 -9.91 -8.66 0.73
CA ALA A 99 -9.62 -9.34 -0.54
C ALA A 99 -10.78 -9.28 -1.54
N GLU A 100 -12.02 -9.38 -1.06
CA GLU A 100 -13.21 -9.34 -1.92
C GLU A 100 -13.45 -7.93 -2.47
N MET A 101 -13.31 -6.90 -1.64
CA MET A 101 -13.40 -5.50 -2.08
C MET A 101 -12.30 -5.17 -3.08
N THR A 102 -11.09 -5.70 -2.86
CA THR A 102 -9.96 -5.55 -3.80
C THR A 102 -10.25 -6.26 -5.12
N ARG A 103 -10.82 -7.46 -5.11
CA ARG A 103 -11.26 -8.19 -6.31
C ARG A 103 -12.25 -7.37 -7.13
N GLN A 104 -13.28 -6.82 -6.50
CA GLN A 104 -14.25 -5.96 -7.17
C GLN A 104 -13.58 -4.71 -7.78
N GLY A 105 -12.57 -4.16 -7.10
CA GLY A 105 -11.75 -3.07 -7.62
C GLY A 105 -10.95 -3.47 -8.86
N VAL A 106 -10.30 -4.63 -8.84
CA VAL A 106 -9.53 -5.19 -9.96
C VAL A 106 -10.43 -5.44 -11.17
N GLU A 107 -11.60 -6.02 -10.96
CA GLU A 107 -12.61 -6.25 -12.01
C GLU A 107 -13.13 -4.93 -12.59
N GLY A 108 -13.45 -3.96 -11.73
CA GLY A 108 -13.91 -2.62 -12.14
C GLY A 108 -12.84 -1.83 -12.89
N LEU A 109 -11.59 -1.95 -12.51
CA LEU A 109 -10.46 -1.34 -13.22
C LEU A 109 -10.25 -1.99 -14.61
N GLY A 110 -10.48 -3.31 -14.73
CA GLY A 110 -10.21 -4.08 -15.93
C GLY A 110 -8.71 -4.19 -16.18
N VAL A 111 -8.10 -5.26 -15.71
CA VAL A 111 -6.61 -5.37 -15.65
C VAL A 111 -5.96 -6.10 -16.82
N ASP A 112 -6.72 -6.50 -17.84
CA ASP A 112 -6.22 -7.24 -19.01
C ASP A 112 -5.05 -6.52 -19.74
N ASP A 113 -5.00 -5.20 -19.64
CA ASP A 113 -3.98 -4.34 -20.23
C ASP A 113 -3.13 -3.60 -19.17
N VAL A 114 -3.06 -4.11 -17.93
CA VAL A 114 -2.32 -3.53 -16.81
C VAL A 114 -1.15 -4.42 -16.42
N ASP A 115 0.03 -3.83 -16.24
CA ASP A 115 1.23 -4.51 -15.73
C ASP A 115 1.40 -4.28 -14.22
N LEU A 116 1.08 -3.04 -13.76
CA LEU A 116 1.15 -2.59 -12.39
C LEU A 116 -0.20 -2.02 -11.96
N ALA A 117 -0.92 -2.74 -11.13
CA ALA A 117 -2.09 -2.23 -10.43
C ALA A 117 -1.67 -1.69 -9.06
N ILE A 118 -2.15 -0.51 -8.70
CA ILE A 118 -1.89 0.11 -7.40
C ILE A 118 -3.21 0.29 -6.68
N LEU A 119 -3.31 -0.28 -5.48
CA LEU A 119 -4.41 -0.05 -4.56
C LEU A 119 -3.97 0.99 -3.54
N GLU A 120 -4.47 2.21 -3.64
CA GLU A 120 -4.35 3.20 -2.57
C GLU A 120 -5.39 2.88 -1.50
N ASN A 121 -4.94 2.33 -0.36
CA ASN A 121 -5.82 1.94 0.73
C ASN A 121 -6.26 3.15 1.55
N VAL A 122 -7.34 2.99 2.31
CA VAL A 122 -7.85 4.02 3.22
C VAL A 122 -6.77 4.48 4.18
N GLY A 123 -6.71 5.79 4.45
CA GLY A 123 -5.73 6.39 5.37
C GLY A 123 -5.94 5.95 6.82
N ASN A 124 -5.29 4.82 7.20
CA ASN A 124 -5.39 4.20 8.51
C ASN A 124 -4.17 3.28 8.75
N LEU A 125 -3.67 3.22 9.99
CA LEU A 125 -2.51 2.38 10.36
C LEU A 125 -2.88 1.10 11.12
N VAL A 126 -4.16 0.85 11.38
CA VAL A 126 -4.64 -0.29 12.16
C VAL A 126 -5.36 -1.27 11.25
N CYS A 127 -6.56 -0.91 10.79
CA CYS A 127 -7.44 -1.82 10.06
C CYS A 127 -6.81 -2.38 8.76
N PRO A 128 -6.14 -1.56 7.89
CA PRO A 128 -5.50 -2.08 6.68
C PRO A 128 -4.38 -3.09 6.93
N ALA A 129 -3.82 -3.11 8.13
CA ALA A 129 -2.79 -4.09 8.50
C ALA A 129 -3.37 -5.45 8.92
N GLU A 130 -4.66 -5.50 9.27
CA GLU A 130 -5.32 -6.74 9.74
C GLU A 130 -5.88 -7.59 8.57
N PHE A 131 -6.09 -7.00 7.38
CA PHE A 131 -6.72 -7.67 6.25
C PHE A 131 -5.78 -7.77 5.05
N ASP A 132 -5.50 -9.00 4.62
CA ASP A 132 -4.78 -9.24 3.37
C ASP A 132 -5.68 -8.87 2.18
N THR A 133 -5.20 -7.97 1.33
CA THR A 133 -5.90 -7.51 0.13
C THR A 133 -5.65 -8.39 -1.10
N GLY A 134 -4.80 -9.41 -1.00
CA GLY A 134 -4.33 -10.19 -2.15
C GLY A 134 -3.21 -9.50 -2.96
N ALA A 135 -2.64 -8.43 -2.43
CA ALA A 135 -1.54 -7.72 -3.09
C ALA A 135 -0.27 -8.58 -3.17
N SER A 136 0.52 -8.32 -4.22
CA SER A 136 1.85 -8.93 -4.41
C SER A 136 2.89 -8.35 -3.44
N LYS A 137 2.73 -7.06 -3.12
CA LYS A 137 3.58 -6.31 -2.18
C LYS A 137 2.78 -5.28 -1.39
N ASN A 138 3.10 -5.16 -0.10
CA ASN A 138 2.58 -4.15 0.80
C ASN A 138 3.61 -3.03 0.99
N VAL A 139 3.22 -1.80 0.72
CA VAL A 139 4.05 -0.60 0.85
C VAL A 139 3.39 0.39 1.79
N MET A 140 4.16 0.94 2.71
CA MET A 140 3.66 1.90 3.68
C MET A 140 4.41 3.24 3.56
N ILE A 141 3.68 4.35 3.64
CA ILE A 141 4.27 5.69 3.73
C ILE A 141 4.17 6.19 5.17
N LEU A 142 5.33 6.50 5.76
CA LEU A 142 5.48 7.22 7.02
C LEU A 142 6.06 8.60 6.72
N SER A 143 5.40 9.68 7.12
CA SER A 143 5.97 11.02 6.91
C SER A 143 6.70 11.54 8.16
N VAL A 144 7.76 12.34 7.93
CA VAL A 144 8.56 12.96 9.01
C VAL A 144 7.70 13.64 10.10
N PRO A 145 6.65 14.44 9.77
CA PRO A 145 5.82 15.07 10.80
C PRO A 145 5.06 14.11 11.72
N GLU A 146 4.93 12.83 11.34
CA GLU A 146 4.22 11.84 12.16
C GLU A 146 5.05 11.30 13.33
N GLY A 147 6.37 11.49 13.29
CA GLY A 147 7.30 11.05 14.33
C GLY A 147 7.90 9.66 14.06
N HIS A 148 9.15 9.50 14.51
CA HIS A 148 9.95 8.27 14.30
C HIS A 148 9.53 7.09 15.18
N ASP A 149 8.60 7.29 16.13
CA ASP A 149 8.12 6.25 17.05
C ASP A 149 6.90 5.45 16.54
N LYS A 150 6.41 5.76 15.33
CA LYS A 150 5.26 5.07 14.72
C LYS A 150 5.45 3.54 14.62
N PRO A 151 6.62 2.97 14.30
CA PRO A 151 6.80 1.52 14.26
C PRO A 151 6.61 0.84 15.62
N LEU A 152 6.79 1.58 16.71
CA LEU A 152 6.54 1.09 18.08
C LEU A 152 5.04 1.11 18.42
N LYS A 153 4.31 2.11 17.90
CA LYS A 153 2.87 2.32 18.18
C LYS A 153 1.95 1.45 17.32
N TYR A 154 2.39 1.15 16.09
CA TYR A 154 1.63 0.38 15.09
C TYR A 154 2.44 -0.82 14.56
N PRO A 155 2.88 -1.74 15.43
CA PRO A 155 3.84 -2.78 15.07
C PRO A 155 3.38 -3.68 13.93
N LEU A 156 2.08 -4.03 13.85
CA LEU A 156 1.55 -4.90 12.82
C LEU A 156 1.70 -4.28 11.43
N MET A 157 1.41 -2.98 11.28
CA MET A 157 1.56 -2.27 10.01
C MET A 157 2.98 -2.41 9.45
N PHE A 158 4.00 -2.22 10.30
CA PHE A 158 5.40 -2.33 9.86
C PHE A 158 5.87 -3.77 9.71
N GLN A 159 5.21 -4.72 10.37
CA GLN A 159 5.54 -6.14 10.26
C GLN A 159 5.14 -6.72 8.90
N ILE A 160 4.03 -6.27 8.33
CA ILE A 160 3.48 -6.80 7.07
C ILE A 160 4.02 -6.09 5.82
N CYS A 161 4.73 -4.96 5.97
CA CYS A 161 5.18 -4.17 4.83
C CYS A 161 6.47 -4.72 4.23
N ASP A 162 6.49 -4.87 2.90
CA ASP A 162 7.71 -5.19 2.12
C ASP A 162 8.61 -3.96 1.95
N ALA A 163 8.00 -2.77 1.89
CA ALA A 163 8.74 -1.51 1.83
C ALA A 163 8.09 -0.41 2.67
N VAL A 164 8.92 0.45 3.23
CA VAL A 164 8.51 1.65 3.97
C VAL A 164 9.13 2.88 3.34
N LEU A 165 8.30 3.83 2.90
CA LEU A 165 8.72 5.12 2.37
C LEU A 165 8.67 6.16 3.49
N ILE A 166 9.83 6.63 3.95
CA ILE A 166 9.91 7.75 4.89
C ILE A 166 9.83 9.02 4.07
N ASN A 167 8.63 9.59 3.98
CA ASN A 167 8.33 10.74 3.13
C ASN A 167 8.50 12.08 3.85
N LYS A 168 8.58 13.14 3.07
CA LYS A 168 8.75 14.53 3.51
C LYS A 168 10.09 14.78 4.19
N ILE A 169 11.17 14.16 3.70
CA ILE A 169 12.52 14.41 4.23
C ILE A 169 12.99 15.86 4.04
N ASP A 170 12.38 16.59 3.11
CA ASP A 170 12.59 18.02 2.89
C ASP A 170 12.25 18.90 4.11
N VAL A 171 11.44 18.38 5.05
CA VAL A 171 11.09 19.11 6.28
C VAL A 171 11.83 18.58 7.52
N LEU A 172 12.76 17.62 7.39
CA LEU A 172 13.56 17.09 8.51
C LEU A 172 14.13 18.18 9.43
N PRO A 173 14.70 19.31 8.92
CA PRO A 173 15.29 20.33 9.79
C PRO A 173 14.29 21.00 10.75
N TYR A 174 12.99 20.83 10.55
CA TYR A 174 11.93 21.46 11.34
C TYR A 174 11.25 20.51 12.33
N PHE A 175 11.65 19.24 12.35
CA PHE A 175 11.02 18.23 13.19
C PHE A 175 12.08 17.46 14.00
N ASP A 176 11.69 17.07 15.22
CA ASP A 176 12.47 16.10 16.02
C ASP A 176 12.20 14.68 15.48
N PHE A 177 12.94 14.34 14.41
CA PHE A 177 12.83 13.05 13.76
C PHE A 177 14.20 12.40 13.58
N ASP A 178 14.39 11.27 14.21
CA ASP A 178 15.64 10.51 14.15
C ASP A 178 15.54 9.42 13.06
N MET A 179 16.22 9.66 11.94
CA MET A 179 16.21 8.79 10.77
C MET A 179 16.82 7.42 11.05
N GLU A 180 17.86 7.33 11.84
CA GLU A 180 18.51 6.06 12.13
C GLU A 180 17.64 5.21 13.09
N ARG A 181 17.04 5.86 14.09
CA ARG A 181 16.12 5.21 15.01
C ARG A 181 14.89 4.64 14.31
N VAL A 182 14.27 5.39 13.41
CA VAL A 182 13.07 4.89 12.72
C VAL A 182 13.40 3.67 11.88
N LYS A 183 14.53 3.66 11.17
CA LYS A 183 15.00 2.48 10.42
C LYS A 183 15.25 1.28 11.35
N GLU A 184 15.89 1.51 12.49
CA GLU A 184 16.10 0.48 13.48
C GLU A 184 14.77 -0.10 13.98
N TYR A 185 13.80 0.74 14.31
CA TYR A 185 12.47 0.30 14.76
C TYR A 185 11.70 -0.46 13.67
N ILE A 186 11.81 -0.05 12.41
CA ILE A 186 11.22 -0.77 11.28
C ILE A 186 11.85 -2.17 11.18
N HIS A 187 13.16 -2.27 11.15
CA HIS A 187 13.87 -3.55 11.04
C HIS A 187 13.69 -4.47 12.24
N GLN A 188 13.42 -3.92 13.43
CA GLN A 188 12.99 -4.72 14.58
C GLN A 188 11.63 -5.38 14.38
N ARG A 189 10.74 -4.80 13.58
CA ARG A 189 9.41 -5.35 13.25
C ARG A 189 9.47 -6.28 12.04
N ASN A 190 10.19 -5.86 11.02
CA ASN A 190 10.41 -6.64 9.80
C ASN A 190 11.84 -6.45 9.28
N PRO A 191 12.74 -7.39 9.55
CA PRO A 191 14.12 -7.32 9.06
C PRO A 191 14.27 -7.37 7.53
N GLN A 192 13.21 -7.77 6.82
CA GLN A 192 13.20 -7.88 5.35
C GLN A 192 12.62 -6.63 4.66
N ALA A 193 12.06 -5.70 5.42
CA ALA A 193 11.47 -4.49 4.85
C ALA A 193 12.55 -3.57 4.26
N GLU A 194 12.36 -3.17 3.00
CA GLU A 194 13.17 -2.13 2.38
C GLU A 194 12.75 -0.74 2.87
N VAL A 195 13.70 0.15 3.12
CA VAL A 195 13.40 1.49 3.64
C VAL A 195 13.95 2.56 2.71
N PHE A 196 13.07 3.39 2.18
CA PHE A 196 13.40 4.50 1.28
C PHE A 196 13.12 5.83 1.94
N SER A 197 14.11 6.70 1.99
CA SER A 197 13.94 8.10 2.44
C SER A 197 13.63 8.95 1.23
N ILE A 198 12.44 9.57 1.19
CA ILE A 198 11.95 10.29 0.01
C ILE A 198 11.39 11.67 0.36
N SER A 199 11.41 12.57 -0.59
CA SER A 199 10.52 13.72 -0.64
C SER A 199 9.72 13.66 -1.94
N ALA A 200 8.47 13.27 -1.87
CA ALA A 200 7.58 13.26 -3.03
C ALA A 200 7.39 14.67 -3.63
N LYS A 201 7.59 15.72 -2.82
CA LYS A 201 7.51 17.12 -3.23
C LYS A 201 8.70 17.56 -4.08
N THR A 202 9.93 17.20 -3.70
CA THR A 202 11.16 17.62 -4.39
C THR A 202 11.65 16.58 -5.39
N GLY A 203 11.20 15.35 -5.29
CA GLY A 203 11.66 14.20 -6.07
C GLY A 203 12.87 13.48 -5.48
N GLU A 204 13.44 13.97 -4.37
CA GLU A 204 14.58 13.34 -3.71
C GLU A 204 14.25 11.92 -3.26
N GLY A 205 15.13 10.95 -3.55
CA GLY A 205 14.97 9.54 -3.19
C GLY A 205 13.92 8.77 -4.01
N MET A 206 13.11 9.44 -4.83
CA MET A 206 12.05 8.81 -5.61
C MET A 206 12.57 7.83 -6.66
N ASP A 207 13.74 8.06 -7.21
CA ASP A 207 14.31 7.19 -8.26
C ASP A 207 14.70 5.82 -7.67
N ALA A 208 15.33 5.78 -6.48
CA ALA A 208 15.66 4.52 -5.81
C ALA A 208 14.41 3.71 -5.48
N TRP A 209 13.36 4.37 -4.99
CA TRP A 209 12.06 3.76 -4.74
C TRP A 209 11.45 3.17 -6.01
N THR A 210 11.39 3.95 -7.09
CA THR A 210 10.74 3.51 -8.33
C THR A 210 11.52 2.43 -9.06
N GLU A 211 12.86 2.41 -8.99
CA GLU A 211 13.66 1.31 -9.52
C GLU A 211 13.45 0.01 -8.74
N TRP A 212 13.35 0.08 -7.40
CA TRP A 212 12.99 -1.10 -6.62
C TRP A 212 11.60 -1.63 -7.03
N LEU A 213 10.60 -0.76 -7.13
CA LEU A 213 9.26 -1.17 -7.54
C LEU A 213 9.26 -1.80 -8.94
N ALA A 214 9.98 -1.19 -9.88
CA ALA A 214 10.11 -1.74 -11.23
C ALA A 214 10.77 -3.13 -11.25
N ALA A 215 11.77 -3.35 -10.40
CA ALA A 215 12.40 -4.66 -10.24
C ALA A 215 11.39 -5.70 -9.70
N GLN A 216 10.54 -5.33 -8.73
CA GLN A 216 9.49 -6.21 -8.20
C GLN A 216 8.46 -6.58 -9.29
N VAL A 217 7.99 -5.59 -10.06
CA VAL A 217 7.06 -5.83 -11.19
C VAL A 217 7.67 -6.79 -12.21
N ASN A 218 8.92 -6.59 -12.60
CA ASN A 218 9.60 -7.44 -13.57
C ASN A 218 9.80 -8.87 -13.04
N ALA A 219 10.25 -9.03 -11.79
CA ALA A 219 10.41 -10.33 -11.14
C ALA A 219 9.06 -11.08 -11.05
N TRP A 220 7.98 -10.35 -10.75
CA TRP A 220 6.64 -10.91 -10.73
C TRP A 220 6.23 -11.46 -12.09
N LYS A 221 6.47 -10.73 -13.18
CA LYS A 221 6.10 -11.14 -14.55
C LYS A 221 6.93 -12.31 -15.05
N THR A 222 8.21 -12.41 -14.69
CA THR A 222 9.13 -13.46 -15.14
C THR A 222 9.09 -14.73 -14.30
N GLY A 223 8.49 -14.69 -13.13
CA GLY A 223 8.42 -15.83 -12.22
C GLY A 223 9.74 -16.15 -11.49
N VAL A 224 10.65 -15.20 -11.45
CA VAL A 224 11.95 -15.28 -10.74
C VAL A 224 11.83 -14.64 -9.36
#